data_bc1e5b33fd4ded2cfce107bc4f5a8c8c
#
_entry.id   bc1e5b33fd4ded2cfce107bc4f5a8c8c
#
_cell.length_a   1.000
_cell.length_b   1.000
_cell.length_c   1.000
_cell.angle_alpha   90.00
_cell.angle_beta   90.00
_cell.angle_gamma   90.00
#
_symmetry.space_group_name_H-M   'P 1'
#
loop_
_entity.id
_entity.type
_entity.pdbx_description
1 polymer ?
#
loop_
_entity_poly.entity_id
_entity_poly.type
_entity_poly.pdbx_seq_one_letter_code
_entity_poly.pdbx_strand_id
1 'polypeptide(L)'
;MIPAFDLQSLQIDPAAVTEQIVQAVRRQVLKDLRRRGVVLGLSGGVDSSVVAALCARALGPNKVLGVLMPEQDNDPDSLRLGELVARELRIQCVLEDITPILAGAGCYRRRDEFIRRMFPEYGAGWRSKIVTRKAGGYNVSHLVVQAPDGEQKQARMSLDVYLGIVSATSMKQRTRKQLEYYHADRLNYAVAGTPNRLEYDQGFFVKNGDGSADVKPIAHLYKSQVYQLAEYLGVPDEIRARTPTTDTYSLAQTQEEFYFGISLKKLDFCVYAVDHGVPAAQAAPVLGLTEAQVEEIYRDILGKRRSSRYQHEPPMLVEQV
;
A
#
# COMPACT_ATOMS: atom_id res chain seq x y z
N MET A 1 11.72 -31.09 2.58
CA MET A 1 11.62 -30.85 4.03
C MET A 1 10.92 -29.52 4.24
N ILE A 2 9.88 -29.48 5.06
CA ILE A 2 9.24 -28.22 5.47
C ILE A 2 10.26 -27.51 6.37
N PRO A 3 10.62 -26.23 6.10
CA PRO A 3 11.55 -25.50 6.95
C PRO A 3 10.99 -25.36 8.37
N ALA A 4 11.87 -25.27 9.37
CA ALA A 4 11.45 -24.96 10.73
C ALA A 4 10.68 -23.62 10.70
N PHE A 5 9.46 -23.61 11.26
CA PHE A 5 8.61 -22.43 11.31
C PHE A 5 8.55 -21.92 12.73
N ASP A 6 9.09 -20.73 12.94
CA ASP A 6 9.14 -20.04 14.22
C ASP A 6 9.12 -18.52 14.04
N LEU A 7 9.20 -17.75 15.14
CA LEU A 7 9.20 -16.29 15.10
C LEU A 7 10.47 -15.68 14.46
N GLN A 8 11.50 -16.50 14.19
CA GLN A 8 12.72 -16.06 13.50
C GLN A 8 12.62 -16.25 11.97
N SER A 9 11.60 -16.95 11.47
CA SER A 9 11.45 -17.27 10.05
C SER A 9 11.41 -16.05 9.11
N LEU A 10 11.10 -14.86 9.64
CA LEU A 10 11.08 -13.59 8.90
C LEU A 10 12.25 -12.66 9.23
N GLN A 11 13.22 -13.13 10.03
CA GLN A 11 14.44 -12.35 10.28
C GLN A 11 15.32 -12.36 9.04
N ILE A 12 15.91 -11.19 8.75
CA ILE A 12 16.84 -11.01 7.63
C ILE A 12 18.16 -10.42 8.13
N ASP A 13 19.19 -10.53 7.33
CA ASP A 13 20.36 -9.67 7.45
C ASP A 13 20.07 -8.37 6.69
N PRO A 14 19.77 -7.24 7.37
CA PRO A 14 19.38 -6.02 6.71
C PRO A 14 20.48 -5.43 5.83
N ALA A 15 21.75 -5.66 6.17
CA ALA A 15 22.89 -5.18 5.38
C ALA A 15 22.97 -5.91 4.05
N ALA A 16 22.92 -7.25 4.09
CA ALA A 16 22.99 -8.08 2.88
C ALA A 16 21.78 -7.83 1.96
N VAL A 17 20.57 -7.77 2.52
CA VAL A 17 19.35 -7.50 1.74
C VAL A 17 19.37 -6.10 1.15
N THR A 18 19.83 -5.09 1.89
CA THR A 18 19.99 -3.73 1.37
C THR A 18 20.92 -3.72 0.17
N GLU A 19 22.09 -4.34 0.27
CA GLU A 19 23.07 -4.35 -0.83
C GLU A 19 22.51 -5.08 -2.06
N GLN A 20 21.84 -6.21 -1.87
CA GLN A 20 21.15 -6.93 -2.95
C GLN A 20 20.15 -6.05 -3.70
N ILE A 21 19.29 -5.33 -2.96
CA ILE A 21 18.29 -4.44 -3.56
C ILE A 21 18.95 -3.25 -4.26
N VAL A 22 19.95 -2.63 -3.64
CA VAL A 22 20.71 -1.50 -4.21
C VAL A 22 21.34 -1.89 -5.55
N GLN A 23 21.98 -3.06 -5.62
CA GLN A 23 22.57 -3.57 -6.86
C GLN A 23 21.49 -3.86 -7.92
N ALA A 24 20.36 -4.45 -7.51
CA ALA A 24 19.24 -4.74 -8.41
C ALA A 24 18.64 -3.45 -8.99
N VAL A 25 18.32 -2.47 -8.15
CA VAL A 25 17.77 -1.16 -8.58
C VAL A 25 18.72 -0.45 -9.52
N ARG A 26 20.02 -0.42 -9.19
CA ARG A 26 21.04 0.20 -10.05
C ARG A 26 21.09 -0.44 -11.43
N ARG A 27 21.09 -1.78 -11.50
CA ARG A 27 21.09 -2.52 -12.76
C ARG A 27 19.80 -2.25 -13.53
N GLN A 28 18.64 -2.44 -12.90
CA GLN A 28 17.33 -2.29 -13.54
C GLN A 28 17.16 -0.88 -14.11
N VAL A 29 17.42 0.17 -13.32
CA VAL A 29 17.21 1.55 -13.77
C VAL A 29 18.22 1.97 -14.83
N LEU A 30 19.54 1.77 -14.58
CA LEU A 30 20.56 2.35 -15.44
C LEU A 30 20.89 1.49 -16.67
N LYS A 31 20.80 0.14 -16.56
CA LYS A 31 21.18 -0.77 -17.64
C LYS A 31 19.99 -1.32 -18.39
N ASP A 32 19.02 -1.91 -17.66
CA ASP A 32 17.92 -2.63 -18.27
C ASP A 32 16.89 -1.63 -18.86
N LEU A 33 16.48 -0.63 -18.09
CA LEU A 33 15.54 0.41 -18.51
C LEU A 33 16.20 1.62 -19.17
N ARG A 34 17.52 1.77 -19.04
CA ARG A 34 18.31 2.91 -19.56
C ARG A 34 17.75 4.27 -19.12
N ARG A 35 17.30 4.36 -17.86
CA ARG A 35 16.82 5.60 -17.25
C ARG A 35 17.91 6.25 -16.41
N ARG A 36 17.79 7.59 -16.21
CA ARG A 36 18.82 8.39 -15.55
C ARG A 36 18.66 8.46 -14.02
N GLY A 37 17.49 8.11 -13.50
CA GLY A 37 17.13 8.18 -12.09
C GLY A 37 15.75 7.59 -11.85
N VAL A 38 15.16 7.88 -10.69
CA VAL A 38 13.82 7.42 -10.31
C VAL A 38 12.95 8.53 -9.76
N VAL A 39 11.64 8.40 -9.98
CA VAL A 39 10.57 9.17 -9.32
C VAL A 39 9.80 8.22 -8.43
N LEU A 40 9.38 8.68 -7.25
CA LEU A 40 8.47 7.95 -6.37
C LEU A 40 7.57 8.88 -5.57
N GLY A 41 6.37 8.43 -5.24
CA GLY A 41 5.49 9.11 -4.31
C GLY A 41 6.00 8.96 -2.86
N LEU A 42 6.08 10.08 -2.13
CA LEU A 42 6.41 10.12 -0.71
C LEU A 42 5.14 10.35 0.10
N SER A 43 4.62 9.29 0.71
CA SER A 43 3.39 9.34 1.51
C SER A 43 3.62 9.63 2.99
N GLY A 44 4.87 9.72 3.43
CA GLY A 44 5.21 9.76 4.86
C GLY A 44 5.04 8.42 5.58
N GLY A 45 4.76 7.34 4.85
CA GLY A 45 4.71 5.97 5.39
C GLY A 45 6.05 5.25 5.28
N VAL A 46 6.22 4.18 6.07
CA VAL A 46 7.47 3.41 6.16
C VAL A 46 7.91 2.81 4.82
N ASP A 47 6.97 2.30 4.01
CA ASP A 47 7.30 1.65 2.73
C ASP A 47 7.92 2.65 1.74
N SER A 48 7.28 3.80 1.52
CA SER A 48 7.80 4.86 0.64
C SER A 48 9.15 5.39 1.13
N SER A 49 9.34 5.49 2.45
CA SER A 49 10.58 5.94 3.06
C SER A 49 11.73 4.95 2.82
N VAL A 50 11.48 3.65 2.99
CA VAL A 50 12.46 2.59 2.71
C VAL A 50 12.82 2.56 1.22
N VAL A 51 11.83 2.64 0.32
CA VAL A 51 12.10 2.68 -1.12
C VAL A 51 12.93 3.91 -1.50
N ALA A 52 12.61 5.09 -0.94
CA ALA A 52 13.38 6.30 -1.19
C ALA A 52 14.85 6.14 -0.73
N ALA A 53 15.07 5.60 0.47
CA ALA A 53 16.40 5.36 1.02
C ALA A 53 17.22 4.37 0.18
N LEU A 54 16.59 3.26 -0.26
CA LEU A 54 17.21 2.27 -1.14
C LEU A 54 17.58 2.88 -2.51
N CYS A 55 16.67 3.66 -3.10
CA CYS A 55 16.92 4.34 -4.37
C CYS A 55 18.03 5.40 -4.25
N ALA A 56 18.05 6.17 -3.17
CA ALA A 56 19.12 7.15 -2.91
C ALA A 56 20.48 6.47 -2.75
N ARG A 57 20.56 5.32 -2.06
CA ARG A 57 21.79 4.51 -1.99
C ARG A 57 22.21 3.92 -3.34
N ALA A 58 21.24 3.48 -4.14
CA ALA A 58 21.51 2.85 -5.43
C ALA A 58 22.01 3.84 -6.47
N LEU A 59 21.43 5.03 -6.56
CA LEU A 59 21.62 5.96 -7.68
C LEU A 59 22.31 7.26 -7.29
N GLY A 60 22.36 7.56 -5.99
CA GLY A 60 22.71 8.86 -5.44
C GLY A 60 21.50 9.77 -5.28
N PRO A 61 21.47 10.65 -4.24
CA PRO A 61 20.31 11.46 -3.89
C PRO A 61 19.87 12.40 -5.02
N ASN A 62 20.79 12.91 -5.83
CA ASN A 62 20.51 13.80 -6.95
C ASN A 62 19.77 13.14 -8.14
N LYS A 63 19.62 11.81 -8.12
CA LYS A 63 18.93 11.03 -9.15
C LYS A 63 17.62 10.42 -8.63
N VAL A 64 17.12 10.93 -7.51
CA VAL A 64 15.85 10.53 -6.92
C VAL A 64 14.98 11.77 -6.75
N LEU A 65 13.77 11.73 -7.29
CA LEU A 65 12.75 12.76 -7.10
C LEU A 65 11.60 12.19 -6.29
N GLY A 66 11.35 12.74 -5.12
CA GLY A 66 10.15 12.51 -4.34
C GLY A 66 8.99 13.38 -4.83
N VAL A 67 7.79 12.83 -4.95
CA VAL A 67 6.57 13.59 -5.26
C VAL A 67 5.64 13.54 -4.06
N LEU A 68 5.35 14.69 -3.49
CA LEU A 68 4.43 14.87 -2.36
C LEU A 68 3.07 15.24 -2.95
N MET A 69 2.06 14.39 -2.77
CA MET A 69 0.76 14.53 -3.44
C MET A 69 -0.40 14.54 -2.44
N PRO A 70 -0.50 15.63 -1.62
CA PRO A 70 -1.62 15.77 -0.69
C PRO A 70 -2.95 15.92 -1.43
N GLU A 71 -4.03 15.53 -0.73
CA GLU A 71 -5.40 15.79 -1.14
C GLU A 71 -6.29 15.96 0.11
N GLN A 72 -7.52 16.46 -0.06
CA GLN A 72 -8.36 16.92 1.05
C GLN A 72 -8.69 15.88 2.13
N ASP A 73 -8.67 14.58 1.82
CA ASP A 73 -8.99 13.51 2.78
C ASP A 73 -7.72 12.93 3.44
N ASN A 74 -6.50 13.39 3.04
CA ASN A 74 -5.26 12.89 3.63
C ASN A 74 -5.09 13.32 5.09
N ASP A 75 -4.37 12.51 5.84
CA ASP A 75 -3.85 12.88 7.14
C ASP A 75 -2.87 14.07 6.98
N PRO A 76 -3.05 15.18 7.70
CA PRO A 76 -2.16 16.35 7.64
C PRO A 76 -0.68 16.02 7.88
N ASP A 77 -0.40 15.00 8.72
CA ASP A 77 0.97 14.57 9.02
C ASP A 77 1.65 13.87 7.83
N SER A 78 0.91 13.34 6.88
CA SER A 78 1.49 12.63 5.73
C SER A 78 2.42 13.52 4.90
N LEU A 79 2.04 14.77 4.66
CA LEU A 79 2.87 15.74 3.95
C LEU A 79 4.15 16.05 4.74
N ARG A 80 4.02 16.43 6.01
CA ARG A 80 5.14 16.76 6.89
C ARG A 80 6.16 15.62 7.00
N LEU A 81 5.67 14.37 7.13
CA LEU A 81 6.53 13.19 7.20
C LEU A 81 7.21 12.87 5.87
N GLY A 82 6.53 13.08 4.73
CA GLY A 82 7.15 12.98 3.42
C GLY A 82 8.28 14.00 3.21
N GLU A 83 8.07 15.25 3.63
CA GLU A 83 9.11 16.29 3.62
C GLU A 83 10.29 15.94 4.54
N LEU A 84 10.01 15.37 5.72
CA LEU A 84 11.04 14.88 6.64
C LEU A 84 11.94 13.86 5.96
N VAL A 85 11.36 12.84 5.30
CA VAL A 85 12.12 11.82 4.55
C VAL A 85 12.99 12.45 3.47
N ALA A 86 12.40 13.36 2.67
CA ALA A 86 13.14 14.01 1.59
C ALA A 86 14.35 14.78 2.10
N ARG A 87 14.19 15.48 3.23
CA ARG A 87 15.27 16.24 3.89
C ARG A 87 16.36 15.33 4.43
N GLU A 88 15.99 14.28 5.19
CA GLU A 88 16.95 13.33 5.78
C GLU A 88 17.77 12.61 4.71
N LEU A 89 17.14 12.22 3.60
CA LEU A 89 17.80 11.56 2.48
C LEU A 89 18.49 12.54 1.51
N ARG A 90 18.31 13.86 1.71
CA ARG A 90 18.83 14.92 0.83
C ARG A 90 18.40 14.74 -0.64
N ILE A 91 17.22 14.19 -0.87
CA ILE A 91 16.64 14.05 -2.21
C ILE A 91 15.80 15.28 -2.55
N GLN A 92 15.69 15.57 -3.84
CA GLN A 92 14.76 16.61 -4.31
C GLN A 92 13.32 16.14 -4.12
N CYS A 93 12.42 17.07 -3.80
CA CYS A 93 10.98 16.78 -3.79
C CYS A 93 10.21 17.91 -4.47
N VAL A 94 9.04 17.56 -4.98
CA VAL A 94 8.05 18.49 -5.54
C VAL A 94 6.71 18.26 -4.86
N LEU A 95 5.96 19.35 -4.66
CA LEU A 95 4.61 19.32 -4.11
C LEU A 95 3.60 19.45 -5.24
N GLU A 96 2.70 18.48 -5.33
CA GLU A 96 1.61 18.41 -6.30
C GLU A 96 0.28 18.21 -5.55
N ASP A 97 -0.42 19.27 -5.20
CA ASP A 97 -1.78 19.14 -4.64
C ASP A 97 -2.72 18.58 -5.69
N ILE A 98 -3.19 17.36 -5.47
CA ILE A 98 -4.08 16.66 -6.40
C ILE A 98 -5.57 16.94 -6.14
N THR A 99 -5.92 17.70 -5.10
CA THR A 99 -7.32 18.04 -4.78
C THR A 99 -8.07 18.65 -5.98
N PRO A 100 -7.53 19.66 -6.70
CA PRO A 100 -8.23 20.26 -7.83
C PRO A 100 -8.48 19.27 -8.99
N ILE A 101 -7.51 18.37 -9.24
CA ILE A 101 -7.61 17.34 -10.29
C ILE A 101 -8.73 16.35 -9.93
N LEU A 102 -8.74 15.88 -8.69
CA LEU A 102 -9.74 14.94 -8.19
C LEU A 102 -11.15 15.56 -8.15
N ALA A 103 -11.26 16.82 -7.75
CA ALA A 103 -12.52 17.56 -7.76
C ALA A 103 -13.06 17.73 -9.18
N GLY A 104 -12.21 18.16 -10.13
CA GLY A 104 -12.57 18.31 -11.56
C GLY A 104 -12.99 16.99 -12.20
N ALA A 105 -12.33 15.88 -11.85
CA ALA A 105 -12.70 14.54 -12.28
C ALA A 105 -13.96 13.99 -11.57
N GLY A 106 -14.47 14.67 -10.56
CA GLY A 106 -15.66 14.30 -9.81
C GLY A 106 -15.44 13.15 -8.83
N CYS A 107 -14.22 12.92 -8.36
CA CYS A 107 -13.88 11.86 -7.41
C CYS A 107 -14.74 11.94 -6.15
N TYR A 108 -14.71 13.08 -5.47
CA TYR A 108 -15.43 13.29 -4.21
C TYR A 108 -16.94 13.25 -4.39
N ARG A 109 -17.47 13.93 -5.41
CA ARG A 109 -18.89 13.95 -5.74
C ARG A 109 -19.43 12.54 -5.99
N ARG A 110 -18.74 11.73 -6.79
CA ARG A 110 -19.12 10.34 -7.08
C ARG A 110 -19.13 9.47 -5.83
N ARG A 111 -18.09 9.57 -5.00
CA ARG A 111 -18.04 8.87 -3.70
C ARG A 111 -19.22 9.24 -2.83
N ASP A 112 -19.51 10.53 -2.66
CA ASP A 112 -20.55 11.03 -1.78
C ASP A 112 -21.96 10.67 -2.28
N GLU A 113 -22.16 10.60 -3.60
CA GLU A 113 -23.41 10.11 -4.20
C GLU A 113 -23.71 8.65 -3.79
N PHE A 114 -22.71 7.77 -3.79
CA PHE A 114 -22.89 6.39 -3.33
C PHE A 114 -23.08 6.30 -1.81
N ILE A 115 -22.39 7.12 -1.03
CA ILE A 115 -22.59 7.18 0.43
C ILE A 115 -24.02 7.62 0.76
N ARG A 116 -24.56 8.63 0.07
CA ARG A 116 -25.94 9.12 0.30
C ARG A 116 -27.03 8.10 -0.03
N ARG A 117 -26.76 7.07 -0.81
CA ARG A 117 -27.71 5.97 -1.00
C ARG A 117 -27.96 5.18 0.29
N MET A 118 -27.01 5.19 1.22
CA MET A 118 -27.11 4.52 2.52
C MET A 118 -27.40 5.51 3.66
N PHE A 119 -26.84 6.70 3.58
CA PHE A 119 -26.96 7.78 4.56
C PHE A 119 -27.32 9.08 3.82
N PRO A 120 -28.63 9.32 3.58
CA PRO A 120 -29.08 10.47 2.78
C PRO A 120 -28.62 11.83 3.32
N GLU A 121 -28.38 11.92 4.63
CA GLU A 121 -27.91 13.11 5.33
C GLU A 121 -26.41 13.40 5.12
N TYR A 122 -25.64 12.49 4.54
CA TYR A 122 -24.20 12.66 4.33
C TYR A 122 -23.88 13.88 3.46
N GLY A 123 -23.08 14.80 3.99
CA GLY A 123 -22.79 16.08 3.33
C GLY A 123 -21.55 16.79 3.85
N ALA A 124 -21.56 18.12 3.84
CA ALA A 124 -20.44 18.93 4.25
C ALA A 124 -20.02 18.66 5.71
N GLY A 125 -18.70 18.49 5.93
CA GLY A 125 -18.14 18.20 7.25
C GLY A 125 -18.27 16.75 7.71
N TRP A 126 -18.98 15.90 6.97
CA TRP A 126 -19.05 14.48 7.25
C TRP A 126 -17.77 13.76 6.82
N ARG A 127 -17.42 12.70 7.56
CA ARG A 127 -16.29 11.83 7.26
C ARG A 127 -16.76 10.40 7.04
N SER A 128 -15.99 9.59 6.33
CA SER A 128 -16.34 8.20 6.07
C SER A 128 -15.14 7.29 5.97
N LYS A 129 -15.36 5.99 6.24
CA LYS A 129 -14.42 4.89 5.97
C LYS A 129 -15.19 3.60 5.68
N ILE A 130 -14.51 2.65 5.02
CA ILE A 130 -15.01 1.30 4.84
C ILE A 130 -14.29 0.38 5.82
N VAL A 131 -15.02 -0.43 6.58
CA VAL A 131 -14.43 -1.44 7.45
C VAL A 131 -14.84 -2.83 7.00
N THR A 132 -13.89 -3.76 7.03
CA THR A 132 -14.15 -5.16 6.70
C THR A 132 -14.31 -5.96 7.98
N ARG A 133 -15.41 -6.71 8.09
CA ARG A 133 -15.68 -7.60 9.21
C ARG A 133 -15.88 -9.03 8.71
N LYS A 134 -15.43 -10.00 9.47
CA LYS A 134 -15.71 -11.42 9.20
C LYS A 134 -17.09 -11.79 9.72
N ALA A 135 -17.91 -12.40 8.88
CA ALA A 135 -19.20 -12.95 9.24
C ALA A 135 -19.43 -14.25 8.48
N GLY A 136 -19.59 -15.37 9.21
CA GLY A 136 -19.83 -16.69 8.61
C GLY A 136 -18.74 -17.15 7.64
N GLY A 137 -17.46 -16.81 7.90
CA GLY A 137 -16.33 -17.16 7.02
C GLY A 137 -16.17 -16.24 5.79
N TYR A 138 -16.97 -15.20 5.65
CA TYR A 138 -16.91 -14.22 4.58
C TYR A 138 -16.48 -12.84 5.08
N ASN A 139 -15.77 -12.10 4.24
CA ASN A 139 -15.48 -10.69 4.48
C ASN A 139 -16.69 -9.84 4.08
N VAL A 140 -17.25 -9.11 5.02
CA VAL A 140 -18.42 -8.23 4.83
C VAL A 140 -18.00 -6.79 5.05
N SER A 141 -18.17 -5.95 4.02
CA SER A 141 -17.84 -4.54 4.09
C SER A 141 -18.97 -3.72 4.70
N HIS A 142 -18.60 -2.84 5.62
CA HIS A 142 -19.49 -1.87 6.26
C HIS A 142 -18.99 -0.46 5.97
N LEU A 143 -19.92 0.44 5.68
CA LEU A 143 -19.65 1.87 5.60
C LEU A 143 -19.85 2.47 6.99
N VAL A 144 -18.83 3.17 7.47
CA VAL A 144 -18.89 3.99 8.69
C VAL A 144 -18.88 5.44 8.26
N VAL A 145 -19.82 6.22 8.73
CA VAL A 145 -19.88 7.66 8.53
C VAL A 145 -19.87 8.37 9.88
N GLN A 146 -19.27 9.54 9.93
CA GLN A 146 -19.26 10.41 11.12
C GLN A 146 -19.78 11.79 10.74
N ALA A 147 -20.80 12.22 11.49
CA ALA A 147 -21.36 13.56 11.38
C ALA A 147 -20.40 14.63 11.97
N PRO A 148 -20.60 15.92 11.64
CA PRO A 148 -19.76 17.01 12.18
C PRO A 148 -19.75 17.13 13.70
N ASP A 149 -20.83 16.69 14.38
CA ASP A 149 -20.96 16.64 15.84
C ASP A 149 -20.24 15.43 16.48
N GLY A 150 -19.67 14.55 15.66
CA GLY A 150 -18.93 13.35 16.09
C GLY A 150 -19.78 12.08 16.16
N GLU A 151 -21.12 12.15 15.97
CA GLU A 151 -21.98 10.95 15.93
C GLU A 151 -21.52 10.03 14.80
N GLN A 152 -21.37 8.73 15.10
CA GLN A 152 -21.02 7.73 14.11
C GLN A 152 -22.19 6.78 13.82
N LYS A 153 -22.41 6.52 12.54
CA LYS A 153 -23.35 5.52 12.05
C LYS A 153 -22.62 4.50 11.17
N GLN A 154 -23.12 3.26 11.18
CA GLN A 154 -22.57 2.22 10.32
C GLN A 154 -23.66 1.33 9.75
N ALA A 155 -23.46 0.84 8.53
CA ALA A 155 -24.34 -0.12 7.89
C ALA A 155 -23.57 -1.04 6.95
N ARG A 156 -24.08 -2.28 6.77
CA ARG A 156 -23.55 -3.22 5.79
C ARG A 156 -23.76 -2.68 4.39
N MET A 157 -22.72 -2.72 3.56
CA MET A 157 -22.78 -2.23 2.19
C MET A 157 -23.41 -3.27 1.24
N SER A 158 -24.18 -2.78 0.26
CA SER A 158 -24.45 -3.54 -0.94
C SER A 158 -23.22 -3.55 -1.86
N LEU A 159 -23.14 -4.53 -2.75
CA LEU A 159 -22.02 -4.63 -3.71
C LEU A 159 -21.93 -3.37 -4.60
N ASP A 160 -23.04 -2.85 -5.06
CA ASP A 160 -23.10 -1.64 -5.91
C ASP A 160 -22.51 -0.41 -5.18
N VAL A 161 -22.90 -0.17 -3.94
CA VAL A 161 -22.37 0.94 -3.13
C VAL A 161 -20.89 0.75 -2.87
N TYR A 162 -20.46 -0.46 -2.50
CA TYR A 162 -19.04 -0.77 -2.29
C TYR A 162 -18.21 -0.47 -3.54
N LEU A 163 -18.60 -1.03 -4.69
CA LEU A 163 -17.92 -0.82 -5.96
C LEU A 163 -17.89 0.64 -6.37
N GLY A 164 -18.97 1.38 -6.16
CA GLY A 164 -19.07 2.80 -6.46
C GLY A 164 -18.11 3.64 -5.65
N ILE A 165 -18.04 3.44 -4.33
CA ILE A 165 -17.10 4.16 -3.44
C ILE A 165 -15.65 3.79 -3.77
N VAL A 166 -15.34 2.49 -3.91
CA VAL A 166 -13.98 2.03 -4.20
C VAL A 166 -13.52 2.53 -5.58
N SER A 167 -14.40 2.54 -6.58
CA SER A 167 -14.04 3.07 -7.90
C SER A 167 -13.72 4.56 -7.86
N ALA A 168 -14.50 5.34 -7.11
CA ALA A 168 -14.24 6.77 -6.92
C ALA A 168 -12.91 7.00 -6.17
N THR A 169 -12.67 6.30 -5.07
CA THR A 169 -11.42 6.44 -4.29
C THR A 169 -10.20 5.94 -5.03
N SER A 170 -10.34 4.94 -5.92
CA SER A 170 -9.26 4.47 -6.78
C SER A 170 -8.74 5.54 -7.77
N MET A 171 -9.54 6.58 -8.04
CA MET A 171 -9.07 7.73 -8.84
C MET A 171 -7.90 8.43 -8.17
N LYS A 172 -7.84 8.49 -6.84
CA LYS A 172 -6.75 9.10 -6.08
C LYS A 172 -5.40 8.47 -6.43
N GLN A 173 -5.31 7.13 -6.39
CA GLN A 173 -4.06 6.42 -6.70
C GLN A 173 -3.67 6.53 -8.18
N ARG A 174 -4.66 6.56 -9.10
CA ARG A 174 -4.38 6.76 -10.51
C ARG A 174 -3.89 8.16 -10.83
N THR A 175 -4.45 9.19 -10.18
CA THR A 175 -3.97 10.57 -10.32
C THR A 175 -2.55 10.73 -9.80
N ARG A 176 -2.22 10.15 -8.63
CA ARG A 176 -0.83 10.12 -8.12
C ARG A 176 0.11 9.47 -9.12
N LYS A 177 -0.25 8.32 -9.66
CA LYS A 177 0.59 7.61 -10.62
C LYS A 177 0.78 8.38 -11.93
N GLN A 178 -0.26 9.07 -12.40
CA GLN A 178 -0.16 9.95 -13.57
C GLN A 178 0.89 11.04 -13.38
N LEU A 179 0.93 11.68 -12.21
CA LEU A 179 1.92 12.73 -11.92
C LEU A 179 3.33 12.15 -11.72
N GLU A 180 3.46 10.97 -11.09
CA GLU A 180 4.76 10.30 -11.02
C GLU A 180 5.34 10.05 -12.42
N TYR A 181 4.54 9.53 -13.36
CA TYR A 181 4.99 9.32 -14.74
C TYR A 181 5.23 10.63 -15.50
N TYR A 182 4.44 11.69 -15.27
CA TYR A 182 4.73 13.01 -15.82
C TYR A 182 6.15 13.49 -15.44
N HIS A 183 6.49 13.37 -14.16
CA HIS A 183 7.82 13.76 -13.70
C HIS A 183 8.90 12.81 -14.20
N ALA A 184 8.62 11.51 -14.31
CA ALA A 184 9.54 10.53 -14.84
C ALA A 184 9.89 10.81 -16.31
N ASP A 185 8.88 11.09 -17.13
CA ASP A 185 9.06 11.37 -18.55
C ASP A 185 9.92 12.62 -18.78
N ARG A 186 9.60 13.74 -18.09
CA ARG A 186 10.36 14.99 -18.28
C ARG A 186 11.82 14.90 -17.82
N LEU A 187 12.17 13.96 -16.92
CA LEU A 187 13.52 13.75 -16.42
C LEU A 187 14.24 12.58 -17.08
N ASN A 188 13.55 11.79 -17.90
CA ASN A 188 14.00 10.49 -18.37
C ASN A 188 14.36 9.55 -17.21
N TYR A 189 13.49 9.49 -16.20
CA TYR A 189 13.60 8.65 -15.01
C TYR A 189 12.64 7.45 -15.11
N ALA A 190 12.83 6.47 -14.25
CA ALA A 190 11.88 5.39 -14.03
C ALA A 190 10.98 5.71 -12.83
N VAL A 191 9.78 5.11 -12.77
CA VAL A 191 8.92 5.19 -11.59
C VAL A 191 9.22 4.02 -10.66
N ALA A 192 9.54 4.31 -9.39
CA ALA A 192 9.72 3.30 -8.35
C ALA A 192 8.41 3.14 -7.55
N GLY A 193 7.84 1.93 -7.58
CA GLY A 193 6.68 1.56 -6.78
C GLY A 193 7.06 1.16 -5.36
N THR A 194 6.16 1.40 -4.44
CA THR A 194 6.36 1.21 -3.01
C THR A 194 5.63 0.02 -2.37
N PRO A 195 4.82 -0.79 -3.09
CA PRO A 195 4.15 -1.92 -2.47
C PRO A 195 5.15 -2.91 -1.87
N ASN A 196 4.89 -3.35 -0.64
CA ASN A 196 5.54 -4.49 -0.01
C ASN A 196 4.87 -5.81 -0.44
N ARG A 197 5.37 -6.96 0.06
CA ARG A 197 4.88 -8.28 -0.33
C ARG A 197 3.41 -8.49 0.02
N LEU A 198 2.94 -8.06 1.20
CA LEU A 198 1.54 -8.24 1.57
C LEU A 198 0.60 -7.50 0.62
N GLU A 199 0.94 -6.25 0.31
CA GLU A 199 0.14 -5.44 -0.62
C GLU A 199 0.15 -6.04 -2.03
N TYR A 200 1.35 -6.38 -2.52
CA TYR A 200 1.52 -6.90 -3.87
C TYR A 200 0.89 -8.30 -4.03
N ASP A 201 1.17 -9.23 -3.11
CA ASP A 201 0.69 -10.61 -3.17
C ASP A 201 -0.84 -10.71 -2.97
N GLN A 202 -1.39 -9.90 -2.06
CA GLN A 202 -2.81 -9.96 -1.71
C GLN A 202 -3.69 -9.05 -2.59
N GLY A 203 -3.09 -8.32 -3.56
CA GLY A 203 -3.83 -7.41 -4.44
C GLY A 203 -4.35 -6.15 -3.75
N PHE A 204 -3.67 -5.71 -2.70
CA PHE A 204 -3.99 -4.47 -2.01
C PHE A 204 -3.32 -3.26 -2.70
N PHE A 205 -3.72 -3.03 -3.93
CA PHE A 205 -3.30 -1.90 -4.75
C PHE A 205 -4.33 -1.62 -5.85
N VAL A 206 -4.24 -0.46 -6.46
CA VAL A 206 -5.10 -0.07 -7.58
C VAL A 206 -4.37 -0.34 -8.90
N LYS A 207 -4.97 -1.16 -9.78
CA LYS A 207 -4.43 -1.38 -11.13
C LYS A 207 -4.34 -0.06 -11.88
N ASN A 208 -3.18 0.21 -12.50
CA ASN A 208 -2.84 1.49 -13.13
C ASN A 208 -2.82 2.70 -12.17
N GLY A 209 -2.75 2.44 -10.87
CA GLY A 209 -2.48 3.40 -9.82
C GLY A 209 -1.16 3.03 -9.14
N ASP A 210 -1.17 2.88 -7.81
CA ASP A 210 -0.02 2.44 -7.02
C ASP A 210 0.50 1.04 -7.40
N GLY A 211 -0.33 0.21 -8.04
CA GLY A 211 0.10 -1.06 -8.65
C GLY A 211 1.02 -0.90 -9.86
N SER A 212 1.04 0.26 -10.53
CA SER A 212 1.93 0.55 -11.67
C SER A 212 3.27 1.09 -11.19
N ALA A 213 4.36 0.58 -11.76
CA ALA A 213 5.71 1.09 -11.61
C ALA A 213 6.65 0.38 -12.58
N ASP A 214 7.80 0.99 -12.86
CA ASP A 214 8.87 0.38 -13.68
C ASP A 214 9.75 -0.54 -12.84
N VAL A 215 9.95 -0.22 -11.54
CA VAL A 215 10.69 -1.05 -10.57
C VAL A 215 9.94 -1.07 -9.24
N LYS A 216 9.98 -2.20 -8.53
CA LYS A 216 9.35 -2.39 -7.20
C LYS A 216 10.35 -2.97 -6.22
N PRO A 217 11.19 -2.13 -5.59
CA PRO A 217 12.34 -2.58 -4.80
C PRO A 217 12.00 -3.50 -3.62
N ILE A 218 10.82 -3.34 -3.00
CA ILE A 218 10.44 -4.06 -1.77
C ILE A 218 9.25 -5.02 -1.96
N ALA A 219 8.79 -5.27 -3.19
CA ALA A 219 7.62 -6.13 -3.44
C ALA A 219 7.82 -7.61 -3.01
N HIS A 220 9.04 -8.03 -2.77
CA HIS A 220 9.38 -9.36 -2.26
C HIS A 220 9.52 -9.42 -0.74
N LEU A 221 9.52 -8.28 -0.04
CA LEU A 221 9.74 -8.18 1.41
C LEU A 221 8.43 -8.17 2.18
N TYR A 222 8.33 -8.99 3.22
CA TYR A 222 7.24 -8.93 4.18
C TYR A 222 7.25 -7.60 4.94
N LYS A 223 6.11 -7.17 5.45
CA LYS A 223 6.00 -5.90 6.20
C LYS A 223 6.97 -5.83 7.37
N SER A 224 7.12 -6.91 8.12
CA SER A 224 8.09 -7.01 9.23
C SER A 224 9.54 -6.87 8.76
N GLN A 225 9.89 -7.33 7.56
CA GLN A 225 11.22 -7.16 6.97
C GLN A 225 11.44 -5.73 6.49
N VAL A 226 10.39 -5.06 5.98
CA VAL A 226 10.46 -3.62 5.66
C VAL A 226 10.78 -2.79 6.90
N TYR A 227 10.21 -3.13 8.08
CA TYR A 227 10.57 -2.45 9.34
C TYR A 227 12.01 -2.70 9.76
N GLN A 228 12.55 -3.92 9.57
CA GLN A 228 13.97 -4.22 9.83
C GLN A 228 14.90 -3.37 8.92
N LEU A 229 14.54 -3.24 7.64
CA LEU A 229 15.27 -2.35 6.74
C LEU A 229 15.10 -0.88 7.11
N ALA A 230 13.91 -0.44 7.52
CA ALA A 230 13.66 0.94 7.93
C ALA A 230 14.59 1.35 9.10
N GLU A 231 14.75 0.46 10.08
CA GLU A 231 15.67 0.67 11.20
C GLU A 231 17.12 0.74 10.72
N TYR A 232 17.57 -0.22 9.93
CA TYR A 232 18.94 -0.28 9.39
C TYR A 232 19.28 0.91 8.49
N LEU A 233 18.31 1.41 7.71
CA LEU A 233 18.47 2.54 6.80
C LEU A 233 18.38 3.89 7.50
N GLY A 234 18.05 3.93 8.80
CA GLY A 234 17.91 5.15 9.57
C GLY A 234 16.65 5.96 9.24
N VAL A 235 15.56 5.28 8.83
CA VAL A 235 14.26 5.94 8.69
C VAL A 235 13.82 6.49 10.04
N PRO A 236 13.40 7.77 10.14
CA PRO A 236 13.04 8.41 11.40
C PRO A 236 12.04 7.60 12.25
N ASP A 237 12.24 7.60 13.57
CA ASP A 237 11.45 6.84 14.53
C ASP A 237 9.96 7.18 14.46
N GLU A 238 9.61 8.47 14.27
CA GLU A 238 8.22 8.89 14.14
C GLU A 238 7.50 8.25 12.94
N ILE A 239 8.21 7.94 11.86
CA ILE A 239 7.67 7.22 10.70
C ILE A 239 7.56 5.73 11.01
N ARG A 240 8.58 5.15 11.66
CA ARG A 240 8.58 3.73 12.02
C ARG A 240 7.52 3.38 13.07
N ALA A 241 7.22 4.33 13.98
CA ALA A 241 6.19 4.17 15.01
C ALA A 241 4.76 4.41 14.51
N ARG A 242 4.59 5.03 13.32
CA ARG A 242 3.27 5.31 12.78
C ARG A 242 2.56 4.02 12.36
N THR A 243 1.31 3.88 12.80
CA THR A 243 0.47 2.77 12.34
C THR A 243 0.21 2.88 10.84
N PRO A 244 0.38 1.80 10.05
CA PRO A 244 0.07 1.81 8.62
C PRO A 244 -1.41 2.12 8.36
N THR A 245 -1.65 3.22 7.65
CA THR A 245 -3.00 3.68 7.27
C THR A 245 -3.21 3.53 5.77
N THR A 246 -4.47 3.59 5.34
CA THR A 246 -4.80 3.62 3.91
C THR A 246 -4.58 4.99 3.30
N ASP A 247 -4.63 6.05 4.13
CA ASP A 247 -4.54 7.46 3.74
C ASP A 247 -5.42 7.83 2.52
N THR A 248 -6.58 7.19 2.43
CA THR A 248 -7.52 7.29 1.29
C THR A 248 -8.89 7.80 1.71
N TYR A 249 -9.27 7.55 2.96
CA TYR A 249 -10.57 7.91 3.52
C TYR A 249 -10.45 9.05 4.52
N SER A 250 -11.51 9.86 4.65
CA SER A 250 -11.54 11.02 5.54
C SER A 250 -11.61 10.68 7.03
N LEU A 251 -12.04 9.46 7.41
CA LEU A 251 -11.85 8.91 8.74
C LEU A 251 -10.56 8.11 8.81
N ALA A 252 -9.83 8.26 9.91
CA ALA A 252 -8.63 7.47 10.17
C ALA A 252 -8.93 5.97 10.06
N GLN A 253 -8.10 5.27 9.30
CA GLN A 253 -8.30 3.86 8.97
C GLN A 253 -6.98 3.15 8.82
N THR A 254 -6.82 2.03 9.52
CA THR A 254 -5.65 1.16 9.35
C THR A 254 -5.84 0.22 8.15
N GLN A 255 -4.73 -0.25 7.58
CA GLN A 255 -4.76 -1.28 6.54
C GLN A 255 -5.39 -2.59 7.06
N GLU A 256 -5.16 -2.91 8.34
CA GLU A 256 -5.75 -4.08 9.01
C GLU A 256 -7.29 -3.99 9.06
N GLU A 257 -7.81 -2.82 9.44
CA GLU A 257 -9.25 -2.57 9.55
C GLU A 257 -9.96 -2.57 8.18
N PHE A 258 -9.30 -2.04 7.15
CA PHE A 258 -9.89 -1.91 5.82
C PHE A 258 -9.87 -3.21 5.03
N TYR A 259 -8.73 -3.90 4.98
CA TYR A 259 -8.52 -4.96 4.00
C TYR A 259 -8.11 -6.30 4.60
N PHE A 260 -7.21 -6.32 5.56
CA PHE A 260 -6.59 -7.56 6.00
C PHE A 260 -7.39 -8.29 7.08
N GLY A 261 -8.06 -7.57 8.00
CA GLY A 261 -8.87 -8.16 9.08
C GLY A 261 -8.07 -8.91 10.14
N ILE A 262 -6.74 -8.81 10.10
CA ILE A 262 -5.78 -9.41 11.02
C ILE A 262 -4.54 -8.52 11.12
N SER A 263 -3.79 -8.58 12.22
CA SER A 263 -2.56 -7.80 12.36
C SER A 263 -1.55 -8.16 11.26
N LEU A 264 -0.91 -7.14 10.68
CA LEU A 264 0.07 -7.31 9.59
C LEU A 264 1.20 -8.27 9.98
N LYS A 265 1.63 -8.24 11.25
CA LYS A 265 2.66 -9.15 11.76
C LYS A 265 2.22 -10.61 11.68
N LYS A 266 1.00 -10.94 12.11
CA LYS A 266 0.49 -12.32 12.01
C LYS A 266 0.25 -12.72 10.55
N LEU A 267 -0.20 -11.78 9.73
CA LEU A 267 -0.43 -12.02 8.31
C LEU A 267 0.89 -12.34 7.57
N ASP A 268 1.99 -11.61 7.87
CA ASP A 268 3.32 -11.92 7.32
C ASP A 268 3.69 -13.39 7.52
N PHE A 269 3.55 -13.89 8.76
CA PHE A 269 3.84 -15.30 9.07
C PHE A 269 2.89 -16.27 8.39
N CYS A 270 1.60 -15.93 8.27
CA CYS A 270 0.63 -16.77 7.57
C CYS A 270 0.92 -16.84 6.07
N VAL A 271 1.30 -15.71 5.43
CA VAL A 271 1.71 -15.71 4.02
C VAL A 271 2.99 -16.52 3.83
N TYR A 272 3.99 -16.35 4.71
CA TYR A 272 5.19 -17.16 4.70
C TYR A 272 4.86 -18.67 4.83
N ALA A 273 4.00 -19.02 5.78
CA ALA A 273 3.62 -20.40 6.02
C ALA A 273 2.91 -21.03 4.81
N VAL A 274 1.99 -20.31 4.18
CA VAL A 274 1.33 -20.75 2.93
C VAL A 274 2.35 -20.98 1.82
N ASP A 275 3.31 -20.08 1.64
CA ASP A 275 4.32 -20.17 0.59
C ASP A 275 5.30 -21.35 0.77
N HIS A 276 5.53 -21.75 2.03
CA HIS A 276 6.45 -22.82 2.37
C HIS A 276 5.74 -24.15 2.72
N GLY A 277 4.40 -24.20 2.54
CA GLY A 277 3.62 -25.40 2.79
C GLY A 277 3.57 -25.82 4.26
N VAL A 278 3.68 -24.85 5.20
CA VAL A 278 3.59 -25.12 6.64
C VAL A 278 2.14 -25.41 7.02
N PRO A 279 1.83 -26.60 7.60
CA PRO A 279 0.47 -26.94 8.03
C PRO A 279 -0.07 -25.96 9.09
N ALA A 280 -1.38 -25.72 9.07
CA ALA A 280 -2.05 -24.87 10.06
C ALA A 280 -1.80 -25.33 11.51
N ALA A 281 -1.82 -26.64 11.76
CA ALA A 281 -1.51 -27.24 13.05
C ALA A 281 -0.11 -26.88 13.58
N GLN A 282 0.89 -26.72 12.69
CA GLN A 282 2.24 -26.31 13.04
C GLN A 282 2.35 -24.78 13.24
N ALA A 283 1.64 -24.00 12.44
CA ALA A 283 1.68 -22.55 12.52
C ALA A 283 0.89 -21.99 13.71
N ALA A 284 -0.19 -22.64 14.11
CA ALA A 284 -1.11 -22.18 15.14
C ALA A 284 -0.42 -21.85 16.50
N PRO A 285 0.37 -22.75 17.12
CA PRO A 285 1.02 -22.49 18.39
C PRO A 285 2.05 -21.33 18.30
N VAL A 286 2.76 -21.20 17.18
CA VAL A 286 3.75 -20.12 16.97
C VAL A 286 3.07 -18.76 16.92
N LEU A 287 1.86 -18.70 16.35
CA LEU A 287 1.10 -17.44 16.16
C LEU A 287 0.16 -17.12 17.32
N GLY A 288 0.02 -18.04 18.30
CA GLY A 288 -0.96 -17.90 19.38
C GLY A 288 -2.40 -17.88 18.82
N LEU A 289 -2.69 -18.75 17.87
CA LEU A 289 -3.99 -18.92 17.22
C LEU A 289 -4.44 -20.40 17.34
N THR A 290 -5.72 -20.65 17.10
CA THR A 290 -6.20 -22.02 16.90
C THR A 290 -5.91 -22.47 15.46
N GLU A 291 -5.83 -23.80 15.24
CA GLU A 291 -5.65 -24.37 13.90
C GLU A 291 -6.76 -23.88 12.95
N ALA A 292 -8.01 -23.91 13.38
CA ALA A 292 -9.15 -23.45 12.58
C ALA A 292 -9.04 -21.95 12.18
N GLN A 293 -8.51 -21.11 13.06
CA GLN A 293 -8.25 -19.69 12.72
C GLN A 293 -7.16 -19.57 11.66
N VAL A 294 -6.09 -20.35 11.77
CA VAL A 294 -5.01 -20.35 10.77
C VAL A 294 -5.50 -20.87 9.42
N GLU A 295 -6.29 -21.94 9.39
CA GLU A 295 -6.90 -22.43 8.16
C GLU A 295 -7.83 -21.40 7.49
N GLU A 296 -8.60 -20.66 8.29
CA GLU A 296 -9.43 -19.57 7.79
C GLU A 296 -8.58 -18.48 7.15
N ILE A 297 -7.47 -18.08 7.79
CA ILE A 297 -6.53 -17.09 7.25
C ILE A 297 -5.90 -17.61 5.94
N TYR A 298 -5.47 -18.87 5.89
CA TYR A 298 -4.91 -19.46 4.66
C TYR A 298 -5.92 -19.47 3.51
N ARG A 299 -7.18 -19.79 3.79
CA ARG A 299 -8.26 -19.71 2.78
C ARG A 299 -8.48 -18.28 2.29
N ASP A 300 -8.42 -17.28 3.17
CA ASP A 300 -8.54 -15.87 2.81
C ASP A 300 -7.36 -15.41 1.94
N ILE A 301 -6.12 -15.75 2.31
CA ILE A 301 -4.91 -15.48 1.51
C ILE A 301 -5.05 -16.05 0.10
N LEU A 302 -5.37 -17.35 -0.02
CA LEU A 302 -5.53 -17.99 -1.31
C LEU A 302 -6.72 -17.46 -2.11
N GLY A 303 -7.78 -17.02 -1.42
CA GLY A 303 -8.94 -16.35 -2.01
C GLY A 303 -8.57 -15.02 -2.63
N LYS A 304 -7.83 -14.18 -1.89
CA LYS A 304 -7.34 -12.87 -2.36
C LYS A 304 -6.39 -13.04 -3.55
N ARG A 305 -5.45 -13.98 -3.51
CA ARG A 305 -4.57 -14.29 -4.65
C ARG A 305 -5.35 -14.63 -5.92
N ARG A 306 -6.43 -15.42 -5.81
CA ARG A 306 -7.28 -15.75 -6.97
C ARG A 306 -8.04 -14.54 -7.47
N SER A 307 -8.65 -13.75 -6.59
CA SER A 307 -9.47 -12.59 -6.98
C SER A 307 -8.65 -11.41 -7.50
N SER A 308 -7.40 -11.25 -7.02
CA SER A 308 -6.51 -10.16 -7.45
C SER A 308 -5.66 -10.51 -8.69
N ARG A 309 -5.68 -11.75 -9.16
CA ARG A 309 -4.84 -12.21 -10.27
C ARG A 309 -4.90 -11.27 -11.48
N TYR A 310 -6.10 -10.85 -11.90
CA TYR A 310 -6.26 -9.98 -13.06
C TYR A 310 -5.56 -8.61 -12.91
N GLN A 311 -5.31 -8.17 -11.69
CA GLN A 311 -4.63 -6.89 -11.43
C GLN A 311 -3.15 -6.93 -11.83
N HIS A 312 -2.56 -8.13 -11.79
CA HIS A 312 -1.17 -8.40 -12.17
C HIS A 312 -1.01 -8.70 -13.67
N GLU A 313 -2.11 -9.08 -14.34
CA GLU A 313 -2.02 -9.49 -15.73
C GLU A 313 -1.69 -8.30 -16.63
N PRO A 314 -0.73 -8.48 -17.57
CA PRO A 314 -0.51 -7.53 -18.65
C PRO A 314 -1.72 -7.49 -19.57
N PRO A 315 -1.78 -6.54 -20.52
CA PRO A 315 -2.81 -6.56 -21.54
C PRO A 315 -2.83 -7.89 -22.29
N MET A 316 -4.04 -8.48 -22.43
CA MET A 316 -4.21 -9.68 -23.25
C MET A 316 -4.16 -9.28 -24.71
N LEU A 317 -3.23 -9.83 -25.45
CA LEU A 317 -3.11 -9.61 -26.90
C LEU A 317 -3.88 -10.68 -27.66
N VAL A 318 -4.49 -10.31 -28.78
CA VAL A 318 -5.16 -11.27 -29.69
C VAL A 318 -4.12 -12.18 -30.33
N GLU A 319 -2.97 -11.60 -30.72
CA GLU A 319 -1.79 -12.30 -31.21
C GLU A 319 -0.55 -11.75 -30.52
N GLN A 320 0.47 -12.59 -30.33
CA GLN A 320 1.74 -12.13 -29.79
C GLN A 320 2.48 -11.26 -30.83
N VAL A 321 3.02 -10.14 -30.39
CA VAL A 321 3.78 -9.17 -31.20
C VAL A 321 5.26 -9.36 -30.95
#